data_61f3758b836de18553b13f6b7ca373f0
#
_entry.id   61f3758b836de18553b13f6b7ca373f0
#
_cell.length_a   1.000
_cell.length_b   1.000
_cell.length_c   1.000
_cell.angle_alpha   90.00
_cell.angle_beta   90.00
_cell.angle_gamma   90.00
#
_symmetry.space_group_name_H-M   'P 1'
#
loop_
_entity.id
_entity.type
_entity.pdbx_description
1 polymer ?
#
loop_
_entity_poly.entity_id
_entity_poly.type
_entity_poly.pdbx_seq_one_letter_code
_entity_poly.pdbx_strand_id
1 'polypeptide(L)'
;MIFNHKTAIEMMVENPDALGFNGYSFMNLHAALTEDLMNDPSTEGALRNIPVGIGGSVFHPVNKPQIIEECFDQILRKADAISDPLECCFFLMVHLPYLQLFEDGNKRTSRLAANLPLIKQNLAPLSFVGLPARRYTEVILSIYELNRLEPMVEVFAWAYEQSAGRYMTIRQEVGEQDPVKLHYRHEIKARIREVVVKQLGKREAASYLQSWASRNVTADFRESFVNIVEERLLDLTEGNIFRVRILPSEFHAWWAQWDQKKRVTS
;
A
#
# COMPACT_ATOMS: atom_id res chain seq x y z
N MET A 1 -15.31 2.70 2.90
CA MET A 1 -14.69 1.35 3.09
C MET A 1 -13.77 0.93 1.94
N ILE A 2 -14.18 0.85 0.65
CA ILE A 2 -13.28 0.47 -0.46
C ILE A 2 -12.16 1.50 -0.66
N PHE A 3 -12.48 2.79 -0.62
CA PHE A 3 -11.48 3.86 -0.72
C PHE A 3 -10.47 3.81 0.43
N ASN A 4 -10.93 3.58 1.65
CA ASN A 4 -10.07 3.45 2.84
C ASN A 4 -9.05 2.30 2.69
N HIS A 5 -9.51 1.13 2.16
CA HIS A 5 -8.60 0.02 1.86
C HIS A 5 -7.55 0.41 0.82
N LYS A 6 -7.96 1.14 -0.23
CA LYS A 6 -7.04 1.62 -1.27
C LYS A 6 -6.01 2.57 -0.66
N THR A 7 -6.43 3.56 0.12
CA THR A 7 -5.55 4.51 0.81
C THR A 7 -4.54 3.80 1.71
N ALA A 8 -5.00 2.84 2.51
CA ALA A 8 -4.13 2.08 3.41
C ALA A 8 -3.12 1.20 2.64
N ILE A 9 -3.52 0.59 1.50
CA ILE A 9 -2.60 -0.15 0.62
C ILE A 9 -1.58 0.80 -0.02
N GLU A 10 -2.02 1.94 -0.54
CA GLU A 10 -1.13 2.96 -1.12
C GLU A 10 -0.09 3.44 -0.11
N MET A 11 -0.49 3.69 1.15
CA MET A 11 0.41 4.05 2.23
C MET A 11 1.50 2.99 2.47
N MET A 12 1.14 1.68 2.41
CA MET A 12 2.10 0.59 2.59
C MET A 12 3.05 0.42 1.41
N VAL A 13 2.55 0.62 0.17
CA VAL A 13 3.32 0.35 -1.06
C VAL A 13 4.18 1.55 -1.47
N GLU A 14 3.69 2.78 -1.24
CA GLU A 14 4.41 3.98 -1.67
C GLU A 14 5.63 4.29 -0.80
N ASN A 15 5.61 3.92 0.48
CA ASN A 15 6.73 4.16 1.39
C ASN A 15 6.89 3.05 2.43
N PRO A 16 7.23 1.82 2.00
CA PRO A 16 7.31 0.67 2.90
C PRO A 16 8.37 0.83 3.99
N ASP A 17 9.43 1.59 3.73
CA ASP A 17 10.52 1.82 4.68
C ASP A 17 10.12 2.80 5.80
N ALA A 18 9.12 3.66 5.58
CA ALA A 18 8.58 4.54 6.62
C ALA A 18 7.70 3.78 7.62
N LEU A 19 7.20 2.60 7.25
CA LEU A 19 6.39 1.74 8.13
C LEU A 19 7.29 0.71 8.79
N GLY A 20 7.35 0.74 10.13
CA GLY A 20 8.06 -0.25 10.94
C GLY A 20 7.11 -1.13 11.75
N PHE A 21 7.67 -2.14 12.41
CA PHE A 21 6.94 -2.93 13.42
C PHE A 21 6.86 -2.12 14.74
N ASN A 22 6.11 -1.03 14.70
CA ASN A 22 5.88 -0.14 15.83
C ASN A 22 4.40 0.28 15.93
N GLY A 23 3.98 0.70 17.12
CA GLY A 23 2.58 1.06 17.39
C GLY A 23 2.06 2.15 16.45
N TYR A 24 2.89 3.15 16.15
CA TYR A 24 2.53 4.25 15.25
C TYR A 24 2.09 3.76 13.86
N SER A 25 2.88 2.88 13.24
CA SER A 25 2.57 2.33 11.92
C SER A 25 1.23 1.58 11.90
N PHE A 26 0.98 0.74 12.90
CA PHE A 26 -0.24 -0.07 12.97
C PHE A 26 -1.47 0.75 13.33
N MET A 27 -1.34 1.74 14.20
CA MET A 27 -2.43 2.68 14.52
C MET A 27 -2.80 3.54 13.30
N ASN A 28 -1.82 4.01 12.52
CA ASN A 28 -2.11 4.74 11.28
C ASN A 28 -2.75 3.89 10.20
N LEU A 29 -2.36 2.60 10.07
CA LEU A 29 -3.04 1.66 9.18
C LEU A 29 -4.51 1.45 9.59
N HIS A 30 -4.77 1.35 10.90
CA HIS A 30 -6.14 1.27 11.40
C HIS A 30 -6.92 2.55 11.11
N ALA A 31 -6.36 3.73 11.41
CA ALA A 31 -6.99 5.02 11.12
C ALA A 31 -7.36 5.14 9.64
N ALA A 32 -6.41 4.85 8.73
CA ALA A 32 -6.68 4.86 7.29
C ALA A 32 -7.79 3.89 6.86
N LEU A 33 -7.89 2.72 7.49
CA LEU A 33 -8.93 1.72 7.19
C LEU A 33 -10.30 2.08 7.74
N THR A 34 -10.36 2.87 8.81
CA THR A 34 -11.59 3.16 9.56
C THR A 34 -12.05 4.61 9.46
N GLU A 35 -11.34 5.44 8.70
CA GLU A 35 -11.70 6.84 8.43
C GLU A 35 -13.18 6.97 8.05
N ASP A 36 -13.92 7.78 8.79
CA ASP A 36 -15.37 8.02 8.65
C ASP A 36 -16.24 6.74 8.79
N LEU A 37 -15.76 5.69 9.43
CA LEU A 37 -16.51 4.44 9.63
C LEU A 37 -16.77 4.12 11.10
N MET A 38 -16.12 4.80 12.04
CA MET A 38 -16.31 4.60 13.47
C MET A 38 -17.43 5.50 13.99
N ASN A 39 -18.19 5.01 14.97
CA ASN A 39 -19.23 5.83 15.63
C ASN A 39 -18.62 7.02 16.36
N ASP A 40 -17.44 6.84 16.95
CA ASP A 40 -16.65 7.90 17.57
C ASP A 40 -15.33 8.05 16.78
N PRO A 41 -15.13 9.16 16.06
CA PRO A 41 -13.92 9.42 15.29
C PRO A 41 -12.62 9.40 16.14
N SER A 42 -12.71 9.65 17.45
CA SER A 42 -11.55 9.61 18.34
C SER A 42 -10.97 8.20 18.54
N THR A 43 -11.73 7.16 18.17
CA THR A 43 -11.30 5.76 18.25
C THR A 43 -10.56 5.29 16.99
N GLU A 44 -10.56 6.08 15.92
CA GLU A 44 -9.81 5.81 14.70
C GLU A 44 -8.30 5.87 14.98
N GLY A 45 -7.62 4.73 14.82
CA GLY A 45 -6.19 4.63 15.12
C GLY A 45 -5.84 4.57 16.61
N ALA A 46 -6.82 4.56 17.52
CA ALA A 46 -6.59 4.50 18.96
C ALA A 46 -6.76 3.08 19.50
N LEU A 47 -5.88 2.66 20.40
CA LEU A 47 -6.07 1.41 21.16
C LEU A 47 -7.32 1.53 22.01
N ARG A 48 -8.12 0.46 22.04
CA ARG A 48 -9.35 0.47 22.81
C ARG A 48 -9.12 0.53 24.32
N ASN A 49 -10.01 1.20 24.98
CA ASN A 49 -10.05 1.27 26.44
C ASN A 49 -11.34 0.63 27.02
N ILE A 50 -12.17 0.07 26.15
CA ILE A 50 -13.42 -0.62 26.50
C ILE A 50 -13.37 -2.12 26.15
N PRO A 51 -14.16 -2.97 26.83
CA PRO A 51 -14.32 -4.35 26.45
C PRO A 51 -14.95 -4.48 25.06
N VAL A 52 -14.46 -5.45 24.27
CA VAL A 52 -15.06 -5.81 22.99
C VAL A 52 -15.39 -7.29 22.97
N GLY A 53 -16.43 -7.65 22.21
CA GLY A 53 -16.81 -9.04 21.96
C GLY A 53 -16.56 -9.43 20.51
N ILE A 54 -16.45 -10.73 20.27
CA ILE A 54 -16.33 -11.29 18.92
C ILE A 54 -17.67 -11.96 18.58
N GLY A 55 -18.33 -11.44 17.55
CA GLY A 55 -19.62 -12.00 17.12
C GLY A 55 -19.50 -13.49 16.75
N GLY A 56 -20.35 -14.32 17.36
CA GLY A 56 -20.36 -15.76 17.13
C GLY A 56 -19.26 -16.53 17.88
N SER A 57 -18.60 -15.94 18.86
CA SER A 57 -17.56 -16.58 19.68
C SER A 57 -17.84 -16.41 21.17
N VAL A 58 -17.45 -17.41 21.95
CA VAL A 58 -17.41 -17.35 23.43
C VAL A 58 -16.07 -16.80 23.96
N PHE A 59 -15.14 -16.50 23.08
CA PHE A 59 -13.84 -15.94 23.46
C PHE A 59 -13.99 -14.48 23.94
N HIS A 60 -13.42 -14.21 25.10
CA HIS A 60 -13.36 -12.87 25.68
C HIS A 60 -11.92 -12.33 25.61
N PRO A 61 -11.65 -11.35 24.72
CA PRO A 61 -10.35 -10.72 24.65
C PRO A 61 -9.98 -10.01 25.97
N VAL A 62 -8.70 -9.88 26.23
CA VAL A 62 -8.18 -9.10 27.35
C VAL A 62 -8.82 -7.71 27.34
N ASN A 63 -9.29 -7.23 28.50
CA ASN A 63 -10.05 -5.98 28.60
C ASN A 63 -9.34 -4.87 29.41
N LYS A 64 -8.08 -5.08 29.83
CA LYS A 64 -7.29 -4.12 30.56
C LYS A 64 -6.38 -3.34 29.58
N PRO A 65 -6.54 -2.01 29.42
CA PRO A 65 -5.80 -1.21 28.44
C PRO A 65 -4.28 -1.37 28.56
N GLN A 66 -3.73 -1.36 29.77
CA GLN A 66 -2.29 -1.52 30.02
C GLN A 66 -1.76 -2.86 29.52
N ILE A 67 -2.53 -3.95 29.72
CA ILE A 67 -2.14 -5.27 29.24
C ILE A 67 -2.26 -5.36 27.72
N ILE A 68 -3.25 -4.69 27.13
CA ILE A 68 -3.39 -4.62 25.67
C ILE A 68 -2.16 -3.94 25.06
N GLU A 69 -1.74 -2.81 25.61
CA GLU A 69 -0.55 -2.09 25.17
C GLU A 69 0.73 -2.90 25.33
N GLU A 70 0.94 -3.51 26.50
CA GLU A 70 2.10 -4.38 26.75
C GLU A 70 2.15 -5.59 25.80
N CYS A 71 1.02 -6.26 25.59
CA CYS A 71 0.92 -7.39 24.65
C CYS A 71 1.16 -6.94 23.20
N PHE A 72 0.66 -5.77 22.84
CA PHE A 72 0.86 -5.20 21.50
C PHE A 72 2.34 -4.92 21.26
N ASP A 73 3.01 -4.25 22.18
CA ASP A 73 4.46 -4.00 22.11
C ASP A 73 5.26 -5.31 22.05
N GLN A 74 4.82 -6.34 22.77
CA GLN A 74 5.46 -7.64 22.68
C GLN A 74 5.28 -8.30 21.31
N ILE A 75 4.08 -8.21 20.73
CA ILE A 75 3.82 -8.70 19.36
C ILE A 75 4.72 -7.99 18.37
N LEU A 76 4.82 -6.67 18.45
CA LEU A 76 5.64 -5.87 17.53
C LEU A 76 7.13 -6.21 17.63
N ARG A 77 7.67 -6.31 18.85
CA ARG A 77 9.07 -6.73 19.06
C ARG A 77 9.37 -8.12 18.54
N LYS A 78 8.42 -9.07 18.69
CA LYS A 78 8.57 -10.42 18.14
C LYS A 78 8.49 -10.42 16.61
N ALA A 79 7.57 -9.65 16.03
CA ALA A 79 7.46 -9.51 14.58
C ALA A 79 8.73 -8.95 13.95
N ASP A 80 9.34 -7.95 14.60
CA ASP A 80 10.60 -7.34 14.15
C ASP A 80 11.80 -8.31 14.24
N ALA A 81 11.74 -9.26 15.16
CA ALA A 81 12.78 -10.29 15.32
C ALA A 81 12.64 -11.50 14.37
N ILE A 82 11.49 -11.68 13.73
CA ILE A 82 11.25 -12.77 12.77
C ILE A 82 11.85 -12.39 11.42
N SER A 83 12.86 -13.13 11.00
CA SER A 83 13.57 -12.86 9.73
C SER A 83 12.84 -13.37 8.49
N ASP A 84 12.10 -14.47 8.60
CA ASP A 84 11.31 -14.99 7.48
C ASP A 84 10.01 -14.17 7.28
N PRO A 85 9.79 -13.57 6.11
CA PRO A 85 8.64 -12.70 5.88
C PRO A 85 7.29 -13.44 5.86
N LEU A 86 7.26 -14.73 5.51
CA LEU A 86 6.03 -15.53 5.54
C LEU A 86 5.68 -15.91 6.98
N GLU A 87 6.68 -16.30 7.78
CA GLU A 87 6.49 -16.55 9.20
C GLU A 87 6.01 -15.29 9.92
N CYS A 88 6.64 -14.12 9.65
CA CYS A 88 6.23 -12.85 10.22
C CYS A 88 4.80 -12.46 9.79
N CYS A 89 4.45 -12.64 8.52
CA CYS A 89 3.10 -12.42 8.00
C CYS A 89 2.07 -13.29 8.75
N PHE A 90 2.34 -14.59 8.87
CA PHE A 90 1.48 -15.52 9.59
C PHE A 90 1.35 -15.16 11.08
N PHE A 91 2.47 -14.84 11.73
CA PHE A 91 2.50 -14.41 13.13
C PHE A 91 1.60 -13.21 13.39
N LEU A 92 1.72 -12.15 12.58
CA LEU A 92 0.89 -10.95 12.69
C LEU A 92 -0.59 -11.25 12.44
N MET A 93 -0.87 -12.09 11.42
CA MET A 93 -2.24 -12.46 11.06
C MET A 93 -2.97 -13.23 12.16
N VAL A 94 -2.24 -13.97 13.01
CA VAL A 94 -2.78 -14.71 14.15
C VAL A 94 -2.90 -13.81 15.38
N HIS A 95 -1.83 -13.14 15.77
CA HIS A 95 -1.76 -12.49 17.09
C HIS A 95 -2.49 -11.16 17.15
N LEU A 96 -2.50 -10.35 16.07
CA LEU A 96 -3.20 -9.07 16.07
C LEU A 96 -4.73 -9.21 16.27
N PRO A 97 -5.42 -10.09 15.52
CA PRO A 97 -6.85 -10.26 15.72
C PRO A 97 -7.18 -11.02 17.00
N TYR A 98 -6.27 -11.84 17.53
CA TYR A 98 -6.46 -12.49 18.83
C TYR A 98 -6.48 -11.47 19.98
N LEU A 99 -5.62 -10.46 19.93
CA LEU A 99 -5.55 -9.41 20.95
C LEU A 99 -6.72 -8.43 20.87
N GLN A 100 -7.33 -8.27 19.68
CA GLN A 100 -8.42 -7.29 19.47
C GLN A 100 -8.00 -5.89 19.94
N LEU A 101 -7.04 -5.27 19.26
CA LEU A 101 -6.42 -4.00 19.64
C LEU A 101 -7.38 -2.81 19.66
N PHE A 102 -8.36 -2.81 18.75
CA PHE A 102 -9.23 -1.70 18.44
C PHE A 102 -10.70 -2.03 18.77
N GLU A 103 -11.55 -1.02 18.84
CA GLU A 103 -12.97 -1.22 19.08
C GLU A 103 -13.68 -1.95 17.93
N ASP A 104 -13.28 -1.66 16.69
CA ASP A 104 -13.67 -2.40 15.48
C ASP A 104 -12.48 -2.46 14.51
N GLY A 105 -12.67 -3.06 13.34
CA GLY A 105 -11.65 -3.11 12.28
C GLY A 105 -10.50 -4.10 12.49
N ASN A 106 -10.43 -4.79 13.62
CA ASN A 106 -9.31 -5.68 13.98
C ASN A 106 -8.95 -6.71 12.90
N LYS A 107 -9.93 -7.40 12.32
CA LYS A 107 -9.70 -8.40 11.24
C LYS A 107 -9.20 -7.75 9.95
N ARG A 108 -9.66 -6.54 9.64
CA ARG A 108 -9.24 -5.80 8.44
C ARG A 108 -7.82 -5.32 8.59
N THR A 109 -7.53 -4.69 9.73
CA THR A 109 -6.20 -4.17 10.06
C THR A 109 -5.16 -5.28 10.12
N SER A 110 -5.46 -6.40 10.79
CA SER A 110 -4.51 -7.52 10.90
C SER A 110 -4.16 -8.13 9.54
N ARG A 111 -5.15 -8.34 8.66
CA ARG A 111 -4.91 -8.86 7.30
C ARG A 111 -4.09 -7.91 6.44
N LEU A 112 -4.29 -6.60 6.60
CA LEU A 112 -3.50 -5.62 5.87
C LEU A 112 -2.08 -5.51 6.46
N ALA A 113 -1.96 -5.33 7.77
CA ALA A 113 -0.69 -5.20 8.47
C ALA A 113 0.21 -6.42 8.29
N ALA A 114 -0.37 -7.63 8.21
CA ALA A 114 0.36 -8.87 7.94
C ALA A 114 1.09 -8.86 6.58
N ASN A 115 0.69 -8.01 5.65
CA ASN A 115 1.38 -7.84 4.37
C ASN A 115 2.65 -6.97 4.44
N LEU A 116 2.88 -6.28 5.55
CA LEU A 116 4.04 -5.39 5.68
C LEU A 116 5.39 -6.12 5.46
N PRO A 117 5.68 -7.28 6.07
CA PRO A 117 6.92 -8.01 5.82
C PRO A 117 7.06 -8.47 4.37
N LEU A 118 5.96 -8.87 3.73
CA LEU A 118 5.97 -9.31 2.34
C LEU A 118 6.29 -8.15 1.38
N ILE A 119 5.67 -6.99 1.59
CA ILE A 119 5.88 -5.79 0.79
C ILE A 119 7.32 -5.29 0.93
N LYS A 120 7.87 -5.26 2.17
CA LYS A 120 9.27 -4.88 2.43
C LYS A 120 10.28 -5.76 1.71
N GLN A 121 9.98 -7.04 1.55
CA GLN A 121 10.81 -8.01 0.85
C GLN A 121 10.47 -8.15 -0.64
N ASN A 122 9.60 -7.27 -1.18
CA ASN A 122 9.14 -7.31 -2.57
C ASN A 122 8.53 -8.67 -2.98
N LEU A 123 7.86 -9.33 -2.04
CA LEU A 123 7.13 -10.57 -2.26
C LEU A 123 5.66 -10.29 -2.64
N ALA A 124 5.02 -11.30 -3.21
CA ALA A 124 3.59 -11.23 -3.53
C ALA A 124 2.77 -10.98 -2.26
N PRO A 125 1.87 -9.98 -2.25
CA PRO A 125 1.02 -9.74 -1.09
C PRO A 125 0.00 -10.84 -0.91
N LEU A 126 -0.26 -11.21 0.35
CA LEU A 126 -1.27 -12.18 0.74
C LEU A 126 -2.68 -11.62 0.52
N SER A 127 -3.52 -12.37 -0.15
CA SER A 127 -4.93 -12.06 -0.40
C SER A 127 -5.81 -13.29 -0.17
N PHE A 128 -6.98 -13.09 0.42
CA PHE A 128 -7.97 -14.14 0.65
C PHE A 128 -9.06 -14.18 -0.43
N VAL A 129 -8.80 -13.63 -1.60
CA VAL A 129 -9.72 -13.68 -2.75
C VAL A 129 -9.91 -15.14 -3.18
N GLY A 130 -11.16 -15.56 -3.24
CA GLY A 130 -11.54 -16.95 -3.55
C GLY A 130 -11.74 -17.85 -2.32
N LEU A 131 -11.32 -17.42 -1.12
CA LEU A 131 -11.66 -18.12 0.11
C LEU A 131 -13.08 -17.75 0.54
N PRO A 132 -13.99 -18.74 0.77
CA PRO A 132 -15.31 -18.44 1.33
C PRO A 132 -15.19 -17.76 2.69
N ALA A 133 -15.92 -16.66 2.90
CA ALA A 133 -15.88 -15.90 4.16
C ALA A 133 -16.19 -16.76 5.40
N ARG A 134 -17.09 -17.74 5.25
CA ARG A 134 -17.42 -18.70 6.31
C ARG A 134 -16.21 -19.53 6.71
N ARG A 135 -15.41 -20.01 5.74
CA ARG A 135 -14.21 -20.82 6.01
C ARG A 135 -13.16 -20.03 6.80
N TYR A 136 -12.92 -18.78 6.41
CA TYR A 136 -12.03 -17.91 7.16
C TYR A 136 -12.51 -17.69 8.59
N THR A 137 -13.83 -17.49 8.78
CA THR A 137 -14.42 -17.31 10.12
C THR A 137 -14.27 -18.55 10.98
N GLU A 138 -14.56 -19.75 10.46
CA GLU A 138 -14.40 -21.02 11.17
C GLU A 138 -12.96 -21.22 11.64
N VAL A 139 -11.99 -20.91 10.78
CA VAL A 139 -10.57 -21.05 11.07
C VAL A 139 -10.11 -20.06 12.13
N ILE A 140 -10.51 -18.80 12.06
CA ILE A 140 -10.12 -17.81 13.07
C ILE A 140 -10.77 -18.13 14.44
N LEU A 141 -11.98 -18.66 14.45
CA LEU A 141 -12.64 -19.10 15.68
C LEU A 141 -11.92 -20.29 16.33
N SER A 142 -11.33 -21.19 15.52
CA SER A 142 -10.53 -22.30 16.08
C SER A 142 -9.30 -21.80 16.85
N ILE A 143 -8.74 -20.66 16.46
CA ILE A 143 -7.66 -20.01 17.21
C ILE A 143 -8.19 -19.40 18.50
N TYR A 144 -9.29 -18.66 18.42
CA TYR A 144 -9.84 -17.94 19.58
C TYR A 144 -10.32 -18.86 20.67
N GLU A 145 -11.02 -19.94 20.32
CA GLU A 145 -11.70 -20.80 21.27
C GLU A 145 -10.89 -22.02 21.66
N LEU A 146 -10.04 -22.53 20.78
CA LEU A 146 -9.37 -23.82 20.96
C LEU A 146 -7.83 -23.69 20.95
N ASN A 147 -7.28 -22.50 20.70
CA ASN A 147 -5.83 -22.26 20.48
C ASN A 147 -5.23 -23.20 19.42
N ARG A 148 -6.01 -23.55 18.38
CA ARG A 148 -5.58 -24.43 17.30
C ARG A 148 -5.18 -23.60 16.09
N LEU A 149 -3.91 -23.74 15.69
CA LEU A 149 -3.31 -23.00 14.57
C LEU A 149 -3.33 -23.80 13.26
N GLU A 150 -3.42 -25.14 13.32
CA GLU A 150 -3.27 -26.00 12.15
C GLU A 150 -4.24 -25.64 11.01
N PRO A 151 -5.54 -25.38 11.27
CA PRO A 151 -6.46 -24.98 10.19
C PRO A 151 -6.08 -23.64 9.55
N MET A 152 -5.48 -22.72 10.34
CA MET A 152 -5.03 -21.43 9.82
C MET A 152 -3.77 -21.58 8.97
N VAL A 153 -2.85 -22.49 9.34
CA VAL A 153 -1.65 -22.79 8.53
C VAL A 153 -2.07 -23.28 7.13
N GLU A 154 -3.04 -24.21 7.07
CA GLU A 154 -3.54 -24.74 5.79
C GLU A 154 -4.18 -23.62 4.92
N VAL A 155 -5.02 -22.78 5.53
CA VAL A 155 -5.68 -21.67 4.84
C VAL A 155 -4.66 -20.61 4.41
N PHE A 156 -3.67 -20.32 5.23
CA PHE A 156 -2.60 -19.39 4.92
C PHE A 156 -1.77 -19.86 3.73
N ALA A 157 -1.31 -21.12 3.76
CA ALA A 157 -0.52 -21.72 2.68
C ALA A 157 -1.30 -21.67 1.35
N TRP A 158 -2.54 -22.13 1.37
CA TRP A 158 -3.41 -22.08 0.19
C TRP A 158 -3.60 -20.65 -0.33
N ALA A 159 -3.94 -19.70 0.57
CA ALA A 159 -4.18 -18.31 0.19
C ALA A 159 -2.93 -17.63 -0.38
N TYR A 160 -1.75 -17.97 0.17
CA TYR A 160 -0.49 -17.43 -0.32
C TYR A 160 -0.12 -17.99 -1.70
N GLU A 161 -0.27 -19.29 -1.91
CA GLU A 161 -0.07 -19.93 -3.23
C GLU A 161 -0.97 -19.29 -4.30
N GLN A 162 -2.26 -19.09 -4.00
CA GLN A 162 -3.20 -18.43 -4.90
C GLN A 162 -2.82 -16.97 -5.16
N SER A 163 -2.33 -16.28 -4.16
CA SER A 163 -1.92 -14.87 -4.26
C SER A 163 -0.65 -14.74 -5.09
N ALA A 164 0.33 -15.58 -4.85
CA ALA A 164 1.59 -15.61 -5.59
C ALA A 164 1.37 -15.95 -7.07
N GLY A 165 0.53 -16.96 -7.37
CA GLY A 165 0.17 -17.32 -8.74
C GLY A 165 -0.49 -16.17 -9.50
N ARG A 166 -1.47 -15.50 -8.90
CA ARG A 166 -2.11 -14.31 -9.51
C ARG A 166 -1.13 -13.14 -9.68
N TYR A 167 -0.30 -12.89 -8.69
CA TYR A 167 0.70 -11.83 -8.76
C TYR A 167 1.68 -12.07 -9.90
N MET A 168 2.14 -13.30 -10.07
CA MET A 168 3.02 -13.67 -11.18
C MET A 168 2.34 -13.50 -12.55
N THR A 169 1.07 -13.90 -12.67
CA THR A 169 0.30 -13.71 -13.91
C THR A 169 0.15 -12.23 -14.25
N ILE A 170 -0.26 -11.41 -13.27
CA ILE A 170 -0.39 -9.96 -13.47
C ILE A 170 0.96 -9.33 -13.82
N ARG A 171 2.04 -9.76 -13.17
CA ARG A 171 3.38 -9.27 -13.45
C ARG A 171 3.86 -9.64 -14.86
N GLN A 172 3.51 -10.82 -15.34
CA GLN A 172 3.79 -11.24 -16.72
C GLN A 172 2.94 -10.47 -17.75
N GLU A 173 1.66 -10.23 -17.47
CA GLU A 173 0.77 -9.46 -18.34
C GLU A 173 1.12 -7.96 -18.40
N VAL A 174 1.52 -7.37 -17.27
CA VAL A 174 1.90 -5.95 -17.18
C VAL A 174 3.33 -5.71 -17.67
N GLY A 175 4.14 -6.79 -17.85
CA GLY A 175 5.58 -6.72 -18.06
C GLY A 175 6.33 -6.44 -16.75
N GLU A 176 7.64 -6.65 -16.75
CA GLU A 176 8.47 -6.24 -15.64
C GLU A 176 8.31 -4.73 -15.45
N GLN A 177 7.80 -4.32 -14.29
CA GLN A 177 7.72 -2.90 -14.00
C GLN A 177 9.15 -2.35 -14.03
N ASP A 178 9.37 -1.42 -14.94
CA ASP A 178 10.65 -0.73 -15.09
C ASP A 178 11.09 -0.23 -13.71
N PRO A 179 12.24 -0.69 -13.18
CA PRO A 179 12.73 -0.32 -11.86
C PRO A 179 12.79 1.21 -11.67
N VAL A 180 13.02 1.96 -12.76
CA VAL A 180 13.05 3.41 -12.78
C VAL A 180 11.66 3.98 -12.54
N LYS A 181 10.61 3.39 -13.14
CA LYS A 181 9.20 3.81 -12.93
C LYS A 181 8.76 3.58 -11.48
N LEU A 182 9.29 2.57 -10.82
CA LEU A 182 8.96 2.27 -9.42
C LEU A 182 9.72 3.20 -8.47
N HIS A 183 11.06 3.26 -8.62
CA HIS A 183 11.94 3.99 -7.72
C HIS A 183 11.75 5.52 -7.79
N TYR A 184 11.54 6.05 -9.00
CA TYR A 184 11.40 7.49 -9.25
C TYR A 184 9.95 7.92 -9.54
N ARG A 185 8.96 7.18 -9.03
CA ARG A 185 7.54 7.42 -9.32
C ARG A 185 7.07 8.85 -8.99
N HIS A 186 7.52 9.36 -7.85
CA HIS A 186 7.16 10.72 -7.40
C HIS A 186 7.85 11.79 -8.22
N GLU A 187 9.13 11.58 -8.50
CA GLU A 187 9.97 12.49 -9.30
C GLU A 187 9.46 12.56 -10.73
N ILE A 188 9.09 11.43 -11.34
CA ILE A 188 8.50 11.38 -12.67
C ILE A 188 7.22 12.24 -12.72
N LYS A 189 6.30 12.05 -11.78
CA LYS A 189 5.06 12.85 -11.70
C LYS A 189 5.36 14.34 -11.50
N ALA A 190 6.30 14.66 -10.59
CA ALA A 190 6.69 16.03 -10.30
C ALA A 190 7.31 16.72 -11.53
N ARG A 191 8.17 16.02 -12.30
CA ARG A 191 8.78 16.60 -13.50
C ARG A 191 7.78 16.80 -14.63
N ILE A 192 6.85 15.86 -14.83
CA ILE A 192 5.74 16.05 -15.80
C ILE A 192 4.94 17.30 -15.45
N ARG A 193 4.52 17.43 -14.19
CA ARG A 193 3.77 18.59 -13.72
C ARG A 193 4.54 19.89 -13.94
N GLU A 194 5.84 19.89 -13.60
CA GLU A 194 6.68 21.08 -13.70
C GLU A 194 6.90 21.54 -15.15
N VAL A 195 7.09 20.62 -16.08
CA VAL A 195 7.16 20.90 -17.51
C VAL A 195 5.91 21.59 -18.02
N VAL A 196 4.74 21.09 -17.60
CA VAL A 196 3.43 21.64 -18.02
C VAL A 196 3.18 23.00 -17.37
N VAL A 197 3.37 23.13 -16.06
CA VAL A 197 3.12 24.39 -15.32
C VAL A 197 4.04 25.52 -15.79
N LYS A 198 5.32 25.19 -16.08
CA LYS A 198 6.29 26.14 -16.62
C LYS A 198 6.13 26.37 -18.13
N GLN A 199 5.19 25.68 -18.77
CA GLN A 199 4.93 25.77 -20.20
C GLN A 199 6.18 25.55 -21.07
N LEU A 200 7.04 24.59 -20.69
CA LEU A 200 8.29 24.33 -21.41
C LEU A 200 8.00 23.69 -22.77
N GLY A 201 8.63 24.20 -23.81
CA GLY A 201 8.62 23.58 -25.13
C GLY A 201 9.47 22.30 -25.18
N LYS A 202 9.33 21.49 -26.25
CA LYS A 202 9.99 20.17 -26.37
C LYS A 202 11.52 20.22 -26.11
N ARG A 203 12.22 21.22 -26.67
CA ARG A 203 13.68 21.35 -26.49
C ARG A 203 14.05 21.79 -25.09
N GLU A 204 13.28 22.70 -24.52
CA GLU A 204 13.49 23.22 -23.16
C GLU A 204 13.21 22.13 -22.14
N ALA A 205 12.13 21.36 -22.33
CA ALA A 205 11.79 20.20 -21.49
C ALA A 205 12.90 19.15 -21.50
N ALA A 206 13.43 18.78 -22.68
CA ALA A 206 14.53 17.81 -22.78
C ALA A 206 15.77 18.31 -22.05
N SER A 207 16.21 19.54 -22.24
CA SER A 207 17.37 20.13 -21.55
C SER A 207 17.16 20.21 -20.04
N TYR A 208 15.95 20.58 -19.62
CA TYR A 208 15.57 20.63 -18.22
C TYR A 208 15.60 19.25 -17.55
N LEU A 209 15.01 18.24 -18.19
CA LEU A 209 14.96 16.87 -17.69
C LEU A 209 16.35 16.24 -17.60
N GLN A 210 17.21 16.42 -18.62
CA GLN A 210 18.59 15.95 -18.60
C GLN A 210 19.38 16.61 -17.47
N SER A 211 19.28 17.93 -17.32
CA SER A 211 19.97 18.68 -16.26
C SER A 211 19.50 18.26 -14.86
N TRP A 212 18.22 17.99 -14.70
CA TRP A 212 17.68 17.52 -13.42
C TRP A 212 18.11 16.08 -13.13
N ALA A 213 17.99 15.18 -14.10
CA ALA A 213 18.38 13.77 -13.96
C ALA A 213 19.87 13.60 -13.65
N SER A 214 20.73 14.42 -14.24
CA SER A 214 22.18 14.37 -13.96
C SER A 214 22.55 14.60 -12.49
N ARG A 215 21.71 15.36 -11.75
CA ARG A 215 21.94 15.73 -10.36
C ARG A 215 21.20 14.85 -9.35
N ASN A 216 20.07 14.25 -9.74
CA ASN A 216 19.13 13.61 -8.82
C ASN A 216 18.90 12.12 -9.10
N VAL A 217 19.37 11.60 -10.25
CA VAL A 217 19.16 10.20 -10.66
C VAL A 217 20.53 9.51 -10.76
N THR A 218 20.60 8.27 -10.25
CA THR A 218 21.80 7.43 -10.37
C THR A 218 22.18 7.23 -11.83
N ALA A 219 23.48 7.14 -12.12
CA ALA A 219 24.03 7.15 -13.49
C ALA A 219 23.33 6.14 -14.42
N ASP A 220 23.11 4.93 -13.95
CA ASP A 220 22.54 3.83 -14.72
C ASP A 220 21.06 4.04 -15.10
N PHE A 221 20.34 4.90 -14.38
CA PHE A 221 18.91 5.14 -14.58
C PHE A 221 18.58 6.49 -15.26
N ARG A 222 19.57 7.34 -15.52
CA ARG A 222 19.33 8.70 -16.04
C ARG A 222 18.63 8.71 -17.38
N GLU A 223 19.11 7.93 -18.31
CA GLU A 223 18.55 7.85 -19.66
C GLU A 223 17.12 7.29 -19.63
N SER A 224 16.92 6.17 -18.93
CA SER A 224 15.58 5.59 -18.75
C SER A 224 14.62 6.56 -18.07
N PHE A 225 15.08 7.30 -17.05
CA PHE A 225 14.22 8.29 -16.37
C PHE A 225 13.76 9.40 -17.34
N VAL A 226 14.67 9.96 -18.11
CA VAL A 226 14.34 11.01 -19.09
C VAL A 226 13.36 10.48 -20.14
N ASN A 227 13.64 9.31 -20.72
CA ASN A 227 12.80 8.68 -21.72
C ASN A 227 11.38 8.43 -21.19
N ILE A 228 11.24 7.91 -19.95
CA ILE A 228 9.94 7.66 -19.32
C ILE A 228 9.15 8.96 -19.13
N VAL A 229 9.79 10.04 -18.70
CA VAL A 229 9.11 11.34 -18.53
C VAL A 229 8.67 11.89 -19.88
N GLU A 230 9.52 11.82 -20.91
CA GLU A 230 9.22 12.28 -22.27
C GLU A 230 8.06 11.47 -22.89
N GLU A 231 8.08 10.14 -22.80
CA GLU A 231 6.95 9.29 -23.24
C GLU A 231 5.64 9.71 -22.56
N ARG A 232 5.65 9.89 -21.24
CA ARG A 232 4.45 10.28 -20.49
C ARG A 232 3.97 11.70 -20.82
N LEU A 233 4.86 12.62 -21.18
CA LEU A 233 4.48 13.95 -21.68
C LEU A 233 3.80 13.87 -23.05
N LEU A 234 4.23 12.92 -23.91
CA LEU A 234 3.61 12.67 -25.21
C LEU A 234 2.22 12.02 -25.08
N ASP A 235 2.05 11.15 -24.08
CA ASP A 235 0.80 10.44 -23.78
C ASP A 235 -0.18 11.28 -22.92
N LEU A 236 0.18 12.51 -22.57
CA LEU A 236 -0.64 13.34 -21.70
C LEU A 236 -1.90 13.82 -22.46
N THR A 237 -3.04 13.58 -21.86
CA THR A 237 -4.35 13.96 -22.40
C THR A 237 -5.21 14.58 -21.31
N GLU A 238 -6.25 15.31 -21.69
CA GLU A 238 -7.19 15.89 -20.72
C GLU A 238 -7.80 14.85 -19.77
N GLY A 239 -7.96 13.59 -20.24
CA GLY A 239 -8.50 12.49 -19.44
C GLY A 239 -7.54 11.91 -18.40
N ASN A 240 -6.23 12.22 -18.46
CA ASN A 240 -5.23 11.63 -17.55
C ASN A 240 -4.41 12.63 -16.73
N ILE A 241 -4.60 13.95 -16.94
CA ILE A 241 -3.85 15.02 -16.24
C ILE A 241 -4.05 15.01 -14.71
N PHE A 242 -5.20 14.50 -14.22
CA PHE A 242 -5.46 14.41 -12.79
C PHE A 242 -4.42 13.54 -12.06
N ARG A 243 -3.83 12.53 -12.74
CA ARG A 243 -2.81 11.63 -12.18
C ARG A 243 -1.52 12.36 -11.79
N VAL A 244 -1.27 13.51 -12.41
CA VAL A 244 -0.09 14.35 -12.17
C VAL A 244 -0.48 15.72 -11.58
N ARG A 245 -1.73 15.86 -11.12
CA ARG A 245 -2.26 17.07 -10.46
C ARG A 245 -2.10 18.33 -11.30
N ILE A 246 -2.39 18.24 -12.59
CA ILE A 246 -2.42 19.36 -13.53
C ILE A 246 -3.87 19.80 -13.72
N LEU A 247 -4.11 21.11 -13.72
CA LEU A 247 -5.42 21.66 -14.00
C LEU A 247 -5.68 21.69 -15.52
N PRO A 248 -6.95 21.54 -15.98
CA PRO A 248 -7.27 21.63 -17.41
C PRO A 248 -6.76 22.92 -18.07
N SER A 249 -6.85 24.06 -17.40
CA SER A 249 -6.33 25.34 -17.89
C SER A 249 -4.82 25.35 -18.09
N GLU A 250 -4.06 24.73 -17.18
CA GLU A 250 -2.60 24.61 -17.29
C GLU A 250 -2.21 23.70 -18.46
N PHE A 251 -2.94 22.59 -18.63
CA PHE A 251 -2.74 21.65 -19.72
C PHE A 251 -3.01 22.31 -21.09
N HIS A 252 -4.13 23.00 -21.26
CA HIS A 252 -4.47 23.67 -22.53
C HIS A 252 -3.45 24.75 -22.90
N ALA A 253 -3.02 25.56 -21.93
CA ALA A 253 -2.01 26.60 -22.15
C ALA A 253 -0.68 25.99 -22.62
N TRP A 254 -0.23 24.91 -21.98
CA TRP A 254 0.99 24.20 -22.35
C TRP A 254 0.85 23.48 -23.69
N TRP A 255 -0.26 22.78 -23.93
CA TRP A 255 -0.49 22.01 -25.16
C TRP A 255 -0.48 22.88 -26.41
N ALA A 256 -1.01 24.10 -26.31
CA ALA A 256 -0.99 25.06 -27.41
C ALA A 256 0.44 25.40 -27.90
N GLN A 257 1.44 25.37 -27.00
CA GLN A 257 2.84 25.58 -27.34
C GLN A 257 3.55 24.27 -27.74
N TRP A 258 3.16 23.17 -27.12
CA TRP A 258 3.76 21.85 -27.33
C TRP A 258 3.46 21.28 -28.72
N ASP A 259 2.26 21.54 -29.28
CA ASP A 259 1.78 20.98 -30.57
C ASP A 259 1.99 21.92 -31.77
N GLN A 260 2.51 23.13 -31.59
CA GLN A 260 2.63 24.14 -32.67
C GLN A 260 3.52 23.71 -33.88
N LYS A 261 4.18 22.54 -33.89
CA LYS A 261 5.03 22.09 -35.01
C LYS A 261 4.34 21.22 -36.06
N LYS A 262 3.04 20.87 -35.91
CA LYS A 262 2.30 20.13 -36.95
C LYS A 262 1.62 21.04 -38.00
N ARG A 263 1.64 22.37 -37.84
CA ARG A 263 0.93 23.29 -38.72
C ARG A 263 1.80 24.08 -39.71
N VAL A 264 3.07 23.77 -39.85
CA VAL A 264 3.98 24.50 -40.76
C VAL A 264 4.50 23.61 -41.91
N THR A 265 3.78 22.57 -42.27
CA THR A 265 3.98 21.82 -43.53
C THR A 265 2.65 21.38 -44.06
N SER A 266 1.94 22.36 -44.65
CA SER A 266 0.86 22.18 -45.63
C SER A 266 0.94 23.26 -46.63
#